data_3090d8c7ecde616b61281dc333f8a252
#
_entry.id   3090d8c7ecde616b61281dc333f8a252
#
_cell.length_a   1.000
_cell.length_b   1.000
_cell.length_c   1.000
_cell.angle_alpha   90.00
_cell.angle_beta   90.00
_cell.angle_gamma   90.00
#
_symmetry.space_group_name_H-M   'P 1'
#
loop_
_entity.id
_entity.type
_entity.pdbx_description
1 polymer ?
#
loop_
_entity_poly.entity_id
_entity_poly.type
_entity_poly.pdbx_seq_one_letter_code
_entity_poly.pdbx_strand_id
1 'polypeptide(L)'
;STQGYSSAASDVYKRQVHSLIGAMSRYKNVRFVLISPEELRVPESVRTDLLEKQGIEYMETTSLEEAMPQLDILYMTRVQRERFFNEDDYVRLKDSYILTPDKLRTAKWDLAILHPLPRVNEISIAIDDDPRACYFRQVLCGKFIRMALILKLLEVE
;
A
#
# COMPACT_ATOMS: atom_id res chain seq x y z
N SER A 1 -7.23 28.36 -14.11
CA SER A 1 -7.25 27.89 -12.71
C SER A 1 -7.64 26.42 -12.64
N THR A 2 -6.74 25.54 -13.06
CA THR A 2 -6.93 24.08 -13.08
C THR A 2 -6.10 23.36 -12.00
N GLN A 3 -5.58 24.09 -11.00
CA GLN A 3 -4.74 23.53 -9.96
C GLN A 3 -5.48 22.83 -8.79
N GLY A 4 -6.81 22.99 -8.68
CA GLY A 4 -7.55 22.46 -7.54
C GLY A 4 -7.89 20.97 -7.60
N TYR A 5 -7.96 20.36 -8.77
CA TYR A 5 -8.38 18.95 -8.93
C TYR A 5 -7.23 17.96 -8.78
N SER A 6 -6.01 18.33 -9.10
CA SER A 6 -4.83 17.48 -8.99
C SER A 6 -4.45 17.17 -7.53
N SER A 7 -4.62 18.12 -6.62
CA SER A 7 -4.29 17.94 -5.20
C SER A 7 -5.24 16.98 -4.47
N ALA A 8 -6.54 17.02 -4.77
CA ALA A 8 -7.53 16.19 -4.09
C ALA A 8 -7.38 14.69 -4.43
N ALA A 9 -7.14 14.34 -5.69
CA ALA A 9 -6.90 12.95 -6.08
C ALA A 9 -5.58 12.41 -5.50
N SER A 10 -4.52 13.21 -5.51
CA SER A 10 -3.24 12.88 -4.87
C SER A 10 -3.38 12.63 -3.36
N ASP A 11 -4.24 13.39 -2.67
CA ASP A 11 -4.44 13.26 -1.23
C ASP A 11 -5.22 12.01 -0.83
N VAL A 12 -6.10 11.49 -1.66
CA VAL A 12 -6.90 10.29 -1.32
C VAL A 12 -6.02 9.05 -1.15
N TYR A 13 -5.02 8.85 -2.00
CA TYR A 13 -4.12 7.68 -1.90
C TYR A 13 -3.01 7.85 -0.85
N LYS A 14 -2.52 9.07 -0.66
CA LYS A 14 -1.68 9.38 0.52
C LYS A 14 -2.41 8.97 1.80
N ARG A 15 -3.70 9.30 1.91
CA ARG A 15 -4.53 8.97 3.07
C ARG A 15 -4.64 7.47 3.30
N GLN A 16 -4.68 6.62 2.27
CA GLN A 16 -4.75 5.16 2.47
C GLN A 16 -3.51 4.62 3.16
N VAL A 17 -2.31 4.94 2.67
CA VAL A 17 -1.05 4.50 3.27
C VAL A 17 -0.87 5.13 4.66
N HIS A 18 -1.13 6.43 4.80
CA HIS A 18 -1.02 7.12 6.09
C HIS A 18 -2.01 6.56 7.11
N SER A 19 -3.26 6.33 6.72
CA SER A 19 -4.28 5.73 7.58
C SER A 19 -3.92 4.31 7.98
N LEU A 20 -3.36 3.52 7.06
CA LEU A 20 -2.90 2.17 7.34
C LEU A 20 -1.73 2.18 8.32
N ILE A 21 -0.71 3.02 8.10
CA ILE A 21 0.40 3.20 9.04
C ILE A 21 -0.14 3.59 10.41
N GLY A 22 -1.00 4.61 10.49
CA GLY A 22 -1.59 5.07 11.75
C GLY A 22 -2.49 4.03 12.43
N ALA A 23 -3.15 3.14 11.70
CA ALA A 23 -3.90 2.04 12.27
C ALA A 23 -2.98 0.93 12.81
N MET A 24 -1.98 0.54 12.03
CA MET A 24 -1.05 -0.52 12.37
C MET A 24 -0.07 -0.13 13.48
N SER A 25 0.27 1.15 13.60
CA SER A 25 1.13 1.66 14.69
C SER A 25 0.56 1.45 16.10
N ARG A 26 -0.73 1.14 16.21
CA ARG A 26 -1.38 0.80 17.48
C ARG A 26 -1.07 -0.62 17.96
N TYR A 27 -0.53 -1.46 17.11
CA TYR A 27 -0.17 -2.84 17.43
C TYR A 27 1.30 -2.93 17.86
N LYS A 28 1.60 -3.87 18.74
CA LYS A 28 2.97 -4.13 19.20
C LYS A 28 3.71 -4.99 18.17
N ASN A 29 5.03 -4.86 18.13
CA ASN A 29 5.92 -5.66 17.29
C ASN A 29 5.65 -5.49 15.77
N VAL A 30 5.22 -4.32 15.36
CA VAL A 30 5.08 -3.97 13.94
C VAL A 30 6.34 -3.24 13.49
N ARG A 31 6.89 -3.66 12.35
CA ARG A 31 7.94 -2.98 11.62
C ARG A 31 7.44 -2.64 10.22
N PHE A 32 7.72 -1.44 9.76
CA PHE A 32 7.32 -1.02 8.42
C PHE A 32 8.49 -1.10 7.44
N VAL A 33 8.20 -1.62 6.25
CA VAL A 33 9.09 -1.55 5.09
C VAL A 33 8.39 -0.70 4.04
N LEU A 34 8.87 0.52 3.85
CA LEU A 34 8.29 1.49 2.92
C LEU A 34 9.00 1.37 1.58
N ILE A 35 8.29 0.81 0.59
CA ILE A 35 8.85 0.51 -0.73
C ILE A 35 8.27 1.50 -1.74
N SER A 36 9.09 2.37 -2.27
CA SER A 36 8.67 3.35 -3.28
C SER A 36 9.86 3.91 -4.06
N PRO A 37 9.65 4.44 -5.28
CA PRO A 37 10.65 5.30 -5.91
C PRO A 37 10.96 6.50 -5.02
N GLU A 38 12.12 7.11 -5.22
CA GLU A 38 12.53 8.27 -4.42
C GLU A 38 11.55 9.45 -4.52
N GLU A 39 10.96 9.64 -5.69
CA GLU A 39 10.00 10.70 -5.99
C GLU A 39 8.65 10.51 -5.28
N LEU A 40 8.36 9.28 -4.83
CA LEU A 40 7.10 8.91 -4.18
C LEU A 40 7.24 8.51 -2.71
N ARG A 41 8.36 8.84 -2.07
CA ARG A 41 8.58 8.56 -0.65
C ARG A 41 7.46 9.11 0.23
N VAL A 42 7.24 8.42 1.33
CA VAL A 42 6.30 8.86 2.37
C VAL A 42 6.78 10.22 2.92
N PRO A 43 5.89 11.22 3.05
CA PRO A 43 6.26 12.53 3.56
C PRO A 43 6.95 12.46 4.94
N GLU A 44 7.90 13.36 5.16
CA GLU A 44 8.64 13.45 6.42
C GLU A 44 7.71 13.56 7.64
N SER A 45 6.64 14.34 7.53
CA SER A 45 5.65 14.47 8.61
C SER A 45 5.03 13.14 9.04
N VAL A 46 4.78 12.22 8.10
CA VAL A 46 4.23 10.89 8.43
C VAL A 46 5.29 10.02 9.12
N ARG A 47 6.54 10.06 8.64
CA ARG A 47 7.64 9.33 9.27
C ARG A 47 7.86 9.83 10.70
N THR A 48 8.00 11.15 10.87
CA THR A 48 8.24 11.75 12.17
C THR A 48 7.06 11.58 13.12
N ASP A 49 5.83 11.88 12.67
CA ASP A 49 4.67 11.92 13.57
C ASP A 49 4.11 10.53 13.90
N LEU A 50 4.14 9.59 12.95
CA LEU A 50 3.52 8.28 13.13
C LEU A 50 4.52 7.16 13.45
N LEU A 51 5.79 7.28 13.06
CA LEU A 51 6.77 6.23 13.26
C LEU A 51 7.81 6.62 14.32
N GLU A 52 8.57 7.68 14.09
CA GLU A 52 9.69 8.07 14.97
C GLU A 52 9.22 8.47 16.36
N LYS A 53 8.19 9.32 16.47
CA LYS A 53 7.64 9.73 17.78
C LYS A 53 7.07 8.58 18.60
N GLN A 54 6.66 7.49 17.93
CA GLN A 54 6.14 6.31 18.60
C GLN A 54 7.19 5.22 18.79
N GLY A 55 8.44 5.44 18.36
CA GLY A 55 9.54 4.47 18.45
C GLY A 55 9.31 3.22 17.59
N ILE A 56 8.59 3.34 16.48
CA ILE A 56 8.27 2.23 15.60
C ILE A 56 9.42 2.06 14.61
N GLU A 57 9.94 0.84 14.52
CA GLU A 57 10.99 0.49 13.57
C GLU A 57 10.47 0.56 12.13
N TYR A 58 11.19 1.25 11.26
CA TYR A 58 10.89 1.26 9.83
C TYR A 58 12.17 1.31 8.99
N MET A 59 12.06 0.89 7.74
CA MET A 59 13.08 1.06 6.72
C MET A 59 12.47 1.53 5.41
N GLU A 60 13.23 2.27 4.62
CA GLU A 60 12.85 2.70 3.27
C GLU A 60 13.74 2.00 2.24
N THR A 61 13.16 1.52 1.16
CA THR A 61 13.88 0.93 0.03
C THR A 61 13.16 1.23 -1.28
N THR A 62 13.92 1.22 -2.37
CA THR A 62 13.39 1.33 -3.73
C THR A 62 13.21 -0.05 -4.39
N SER A 63 13.71 -1.12 -3.77
CA SER A 63 13.68 -2.48 -4.34
C SER A 63 12.64 -3.35 -3.63
N LEU A 64 11.61 -3.75 -4.38
CA LEU A 64 10.61 -4.71 -3.93
C LEU A 64 11.24 -6.09 -3.71
N GLU A 65 12.15 -6.49 -4.59
CA GLU A 65 12.81 -7.79 -4.56
C GLU A 65 13.69 -7.96 -3.32
N GLU A 66 14.43 -6.92 -2.94
CA GLU A 66 15.27 -6.94 -1.73
C GLU A 66 14.44 -6.99 -0.45
N ALA A 67 13.28 -6.34 -0.45
CA ALA A 67 12.37 -6.35 0.69
C ALA A 67 11.65 -7.69 0.88
N MET A 68 11.34 -8.38 -0.20
CA MET A 68 10.43 -9.53 -0.25
C MET A 68 10.68 -10.62 0.81
N PRO A 69 11.93 -11.08 1.06
CA PRO A 69 12.19 -12.17 2.00
C PRO A 69 11.81 -11.87 3.45
N GLN A 70 11.72 -10.60 3.82
CA GLN A 70 11.46 -10.19 5.20
C GLN A 70 9.99 -9.83 5.48
N LEU A 71 9.15 -9.75 4.44
CA LEU A 71 7.76 -9.32 4.58
C LEU A 71 6.87 -10.45 5.08
N ASP A 72 5.98 -10.14 6.03
CA ASP A 72 4.85 -10.98 6.44
C ASP A 72 3.57 -10.53 5.72
N ILE A 73 3.45 -9.23 5.46
CA ILE A 73 2.35 -8.61 4.74
C ILE A 73 2.91 -7.69 3.66
N LEU A 74 2.47 -7.87 2.43
CA LEU A 74 2.75 -6.96 1.33
C LEU A 74 1.46 -6.21 0.95
N TYR A 75 1.37 -4.94 1.29
CA TYR A 75 0.26 -4.08 0.89
C TYR A 75 0.63 -3.30 -0.37
N MET A 76 0.07 -3.71 -1.49
CA MET A 76 0.30 -3.08 -2.78
C MET A 76 -0.66 -1.91 -3.01
N THR A 77 -0.16 -0.86 -3.66
CA THR A 77 -0.95 0.27 -4.13
C THR A 77 -0.60 0.59 -5.58
N ARG A 78 -1.44 1.36 -6.25
CA ARG A 78 -1.15 1.81 -7.61
C ARG A 78 0.00 2.81 -7.63
N VAL A 79 0.87 2.68 -8.63
CA VAL A 79 1.81 3.75 -8.99
C VAL A 79 1.03 4.84 -9.73
N GLN A 80 0.99 6.03 -9.15
CA GLN A 80 0.16 7.13 -9.65
C GLN A 80 0.93 7.99 -10.65
N ARG A 81 0.49 7.97 -11.92
CA ARG A 81 1.06 8.80 -12.99
C ARG A 81 1.04 10.29 -12.62
N GLU A 82 -0.02 10.74 -11.97
CA GLU A 82 -0.27 12.15 -11.62
C GLU A 82 0.76 12.72 -10.62
N ARG A 83 1.59 11.89 -10.04
CA ARG A 83 2.61 12.29 -9.04
C ARG A 83 4.00 12.52 -9.65
N PHE A 84 4.20 12.11 -10.88
CA PHE A 84 5.47 12.32 -11.57
C PHE A 84 5.47 13.69 -12.25
N PHE A 85 6.51 14.47 -12.02
CA PHE A 85 6.72 15.75 -12.68
C PHE A 85 7.07 15.60 -14.17
N ASN A 86 7.65 14.41 -14.50
CA ASN A 86 8.07 14.07 -15.85
C ASN A 86 7.44 12.74 -16.26
N GLU A 87 6.89 12.69 -17.49
CA GLU A 87 6.30 11.48 -18.05
C GLU A 87 7.34 10.37 -18.25
N ASP A 88 8.58 10.72 -18.56
CA ASP A 88 9.68 9.78 -18.76
C ASP A 88 10.00 9.00 -17.47
N ASP A 89 9.93 9.65 -16.31
CA ASP A 89 10.12 9.00 -15.01
C ASP A 89 8.98 8.02 -14.72
N TYR A 90 7.75 8.38 -15.04
CA TYR A 90 6.62 7.46 -14.92
C TYR A 90 6.79 6.23 -15.83
N VAL A 91 7.16 6.42 -17.10
CA VAL A 91 7.37 5.32 -18.05
C VAL A 91 8.48 4.39 -17.57
N ARG A 92 9.56 4.94 -17.02
CA ARG A 92 10.69 4.17 -16.47
C ARG A 92 10.31 3.34 -15.24
N LEU A 93 9.45 3.87 -14.38
CA LEU A 93 9.16 3.30 -13.06
C LEU A 93 7.86 2.50 -12.99
N LYS A 94 6.92 2.73 -13.91
CA LYS A 94 5.59 2.08 -13.89
C LYS A 94 5.65 0.55 -13.84
N ASP A 95 6.64 -0.05 -14.53
CA ASP A 95 6.77 -1.49 -14.64
C ASP A 95 7.67 -2.10 -13.54
N SER A 96 8.49 -1.27 -12.87
CA SER A 96 9.41 -1.73 -11.82
C SER A 96 8.69 -2.28 -10.59
N TYR A 97 7.49 -1.78 -10.31
CA TYR A 97 6.69 -2.15 -9.13
C TYR A 97 5.56 -3.12 -9.44
N ILE A 98 5.50 -3.69 -10.66
CA ILE A 98 4.53 -4.75 -10.97
C ILE A 98 4.93 -6.01 -10.18
N LEU A 99 3.99 -6.52 -9.38
CA LEU A 99 4.16 -7.79 -8.70
C LEU A 99 3.90 -8.94 -9.69
N THR A 100 4.91 -9.77 -9.90
CA THR A 100 4.88 -10.94 -10.76
C THR A 100 5.17 -12.21 -9.98
N PRO A 101 4.83 -13.42 -10.49
CA PRO A 101 5.18 -14.68 -9.84
C PRO A 101 6.69 -14.83 -9.57
N ASP A 102 7.53 -14.32 -10.47
CA ASP A 102 8.98 -14.39 -10.29
C ASP A 102 9.47 -13.59 -9.08
N LYS A 103 8.89 -12.42 -8.82
CA LYS A 103 9.20 -11.61 -7.65
C LYS A 103 8.75 -12.25 -6.33
N LEU A 104 7.80 -13.17 -6.38
CA LEU A 104 7.33 -13.93 -5.22
C LEU A 104 8.18 -15.16 -4.87
N ARG A 105 9.20 -15.48 -5.65
CA ARG A 105 10.04 -16.67 -5.40
C ARG A 105 10.81 -16.61 -4.09
N THR A 106 11.21 -15.41 -3.67
CA THR A 106 11.96 -15.19 -2.43
C THR A 106 11.06 -14.85 -1.25
N ALA A 107 9.75 -14.69 -1.49
CA ALA A 107 8.78 -14.38 -0.46
C ALA A 107 8.57 -15.54 0.50
N LYS A 108 8.17 -15.22 1.73
CA LYS A 108 7.73 -16.24 2.69
C LYS A 108 6.52 -17.00 2.14
N TRP A 109 6.40 -18.26 2.53
CA TRP A 109 5.30 -19.12 2.10
C TRP A 109 3.93 -18.66 2.64
N ASP A 110 3.92 -17.95 3.78
CA ASP A 110 2.77 -17.43 4.49
C ASP A 110 2.58 -15.90 4.30
N LEU A 111 3.30 -15.28 3.36
CA LEU A 111 3.12 -13.88 3.01
C LEU A 111 1.64 -13.59 2.68
N ALA A 112 1.06 -12.54 3.25
CA ALA A 112 -0.27 -12.06 2.86
C ALA A 112 -0.15 -10.90 1.89
N ILE A 113 -0.62 -11.07 0.64
CA ILE A 113 -0.64 -10.01 -0.38
C ILE A 113 -1.99 -9.31 -0.32
N LEU A 114 -1.97 -8.02 -0.06
CA LEU A 114 -3.13 -7.14 0.09
C LEU A 114 -3.14 -6.05 -0.98
N HIS A 115 -4.32 -5.65 -1.41
CA HIS A 115 -4.55 -4.54 -2.34
C HIS A 115 -5.96 -3.99 -2.18
N PRO A 116 -6.18 -2.67 -2.15
CA PRO A 116 -7.52 -2.09 -1.93
C PRO A 116 -8.49 -2.28 -3.10
N LEU A 117 -8.02 -2.70 -4.27
CA LEU A 117 -8.75 -2.82 -5.52
C LEU A 117 -9.57 -1.52 -5.89
N PRO A 118 -9.87 -1.28 -7.17
CA PRO A 118 -9.46 -2.08 -8.33
C PRO A 118 -7.97 -1.92 -8.67
N ARG A 119 -7.35 -2.98 -9.18
CA ARG A 119 -6.00 -2.92 -9.74
C ARG A 119 -6.04 -2.62 -11.25
N VAL A 120 -4.93 -2.13 -11.79
CA VAL A 120 -4.71 -1.99 -13.23
C VAL A 120 -3.69 -3.02 -13.70
N ASN A 121 -2.41 -2.80 -13.40
CA ASN A 121 -1.30 -3.67 -13.78
C ASN A 121 -0.31 -3.94 -12.64
N GLU A 122 -0.48 -3.31 -11.49
CA GLU A 122 0.45 -3.40 -10.37
C GLU A 122 0.54 -4.79 -9.73
N ILE A 123 -0.42 -5.65 -9.97
CA ILE A 123 -0.38 -7.08 -9.64
C ILE A 123 -0.76 -7.88 -10.89
N SER A 124 0.11 -8.77 -11.31
CA SER A 124 -0.15 -9.69 -12.42
C SER A 124 -1.35 -10.59 -12.13
N ILE A 125 -2.20 -10.82 -13.13
CA ILE A 125 -3.32 -11.77 -13.06
C ILE A 125 -2.85 -13.19 -12.70
N ALA A 126 -1.62 -13.55 -13.09
CA ALA A 126 -1.03 -14.84 -12.77
C ALA A 126 -0.85 -15.12 -11.27
N ILE A 127 -1.05 -14.10 -10.40
CA ILE A 127 -0.98 -14.24 -8.94
C ILE A 127 -2.36 -14.52 -8.33
N ASP A 128 -3.45 -14.39 -9.06
CA ASP A 128 -4.81 -14.50 -8.51
C ASP A 128 -5.10 -15.85 -7.85
N ASP A 129 -4.51 -16.92 -8.36
CA ASP A 129 -4.63 -18.28 -7.82
C ASP A 129 -3.54 -18.62 -6.79
N ASP A 130 -2.61 -17.73 -6.51
CA ASP A 130 -1.59 -17.94 -5.47
C ASP A 130 -2.26 -17.91 -4.08
N PRO A 131 -2.02 -18.90 -3.19
CA PRO A 131 -2.63 -18.95 -1.87
C PRO A 131 -2.33 -17.73 -0.99
N ARG A 132 -1.29 -16.97 -1.31
CA ARG A 132 -0.90 -15.72 -0.66
C ARG A 132 -1.72 -14.50 -1.12
N ALA A 133 -2.49 -14.62 -2.21
CA ALA A 133 -3.33 -13.56 -2.76
C ALA A 133 -4.57 -13.32 -1.91
N CYS A 134 -4.46 -12.46 -0.90
CA CYS A 134 -5.53 -12.18 0.07
C CYS A 134 -6.43 -10.98 -0.31
N TYR A 135 -6.17 -10.28 -1.40
CA TYR A 135 -6.83 -9.02 -1.73
C TYR A 135 -8.32 -9.16 -2.07
N PHE A 136 -8.77 -10.25 -2.66
CA PHE A 136 -10.21 -10.47 -2.87
C PHE A 136 -10.96 -10.67 -1.55
N ARG A 137 -10.38 -11.47 -0.65
CA ARG A 137 -10.91 -11.66 0.70
C ARG A 137 -10.88 -10.36 1.50
N GLN A 138 -9.82 -9.56 1.36
CA GLN A 138 -9.70 -8.24 1.98
C GLN A 138 -10.87 -7.32 1.58
N VAL A 139 -11.22 -7.25 0.30
CA VAL A 139 -12.32 -6.42 -0.20
C VAL A 139 -13.66 -6.88 0.37
N LEU A 140 -13.88 -8.19 0.44
CA LEU A 140 -15.09 -8.75 1.07
C LEU A 140 -15.16 -8.38 2.55
N CYS A 141 -14.08 -8.51 3.30
CA CYS A 141 -13.99 -8.06 4.69
C CYS A 141 -14.27 -6.55 4.81
N GLY A 142 -13.69 -5.76 3.91
CA GLY A 142 -13.93 -4.31 3.85
C GLY A 142 -15.39 -3.94 3.64
N LYS A 143 -16.15 -4.72 2.86
CA LYS A 143 -17.60 -4.57 2.71
C LYS A 143 -18.31 -4.76 4.05
N PHE A 144 -18.03 -5.85 4.75
CA PHE A 144 -18.67 -6.14 6.04
C PHE A 144 -18.34 -5.10 7.11
N ILE A 145 -17.09 -4.64 7.18
CA ILE A 145 -16.69 -3.58 8.13
C ILE A 145 -17.44 -2.27 7.83
N ARG A 146 -17.58 -1.88 6.55
CA ARG A 146 -18.38 -0.69 6.20
C ARG A 146 -19.84 -0.84 6.59
N MET A 147 -20.44 -2.00 6.36
CA MET A 147 -21.82 -2.27 6.79
C MET A 147 -21.95 -2.14 8.31
N ALA A 148 -21.06 -2.76 9.08
CA ALA A 148 -21.05 -2.68 10.53
C ALA A 148 -20.88 -1.24 11.04
N LEU A 149 -20.01 -0.46 10.42
CA LEU A 149 -19.81 0.96 10.76
C LEU A 149 -21.06 1.79 10.50
N ILE A 150 -21.75 1.57 9.38
CA ILE A 150 -22.99 2.28 9.06
C ILE A 150 -24.06 1.94 10.09
N LEU A 151 -24.28 0.65 10.40
CA LEU A 151 -25.24 0.23 11.41
C LEU A 151 -24.91 0.86 12.78
N LYS A 152 -23.64 0.84 13.17
CA LYS A 152 -23.19 1.44 14.44
C LYS A 152 -23.45 2.94 14.49
N LEU A 153 -23.22 3.67 13.40
CA LEU A 153 -23.45 5.11 13.32
C LEU A 153 -24.92 5.48 13.29
N LEU A 154 -25.76 4.59 12.78
CA LEU A 154 -27.23 4.77 12.75
C LEU A 154 -27.92 4.24 14.01
N GLU A 155 -27.14 3.71 14.99
CA GLU A 155 -27.64 3.11 16.22
C GLU A 155 -28.69 1.99 15.99
N VAL A 156 -28.55 1.28 14.85
CA VAL A 156 -29.39 0.12 14.52
C VAL A 156 -28.74 -1.12 15.13
N GLU A 157 -29.49 -1.83 15.97
CA GLU A 157 -29.11 -3.12 16.56
C GLU A 157 -29.29 -4.29 15.57
#